data_2da6f4f6b2504d62a4b8838ef703632a
#
_entry.id   2da6f4f6b2504d62a4b8838ef703632a
#
_cell.length_a   1.000
_cell.length_b   1.000
_cell.length_c   1.000
_cell.angle_alpha   90.00
_cell.angle_beta   90.00
_cell.angle_gamma   90.00
#
_symmetry.space_group_name_H-M   'P 1'
#
loop_
_entity.id
_entity.type
_entity.pdbx_description
1 polymer ?
#
loop_
_entity_poly.entity_id
_entity_poly.type
_entity_poly.pdbx_seq_one_letter_code
_entity_poly.pdbx_strand_id
1 'polypeptide(L)'
;MEDRVPRAITVGVSDPTGTSGVQADLKTFAAFGVHGAAVVTGVMTRSASGSDGLSLLSPSEVADQIEMAANRSGADAIKVGAVANAEIARAVSAKIEELGLKNTVVDPSLIADESGVESDGANEGAVAYLKSSLFPVGDVAVVDISECKLITGLPIKNAMGMKASAKLITRMGPHWVVV
;
A
#
# COMPACT_ATOMS: atom_id res chain seq x y z
N MET A 1 -29.70 -2.86 14.55
CA MET A 1 -28.24 -2.98 14.30
C MET A 1 -27.64 -1.77 15.02
N GLU A 2 -26.82 -2.00 16.05
CA GLU A 2 -26.07 -0.90 16.64
C GLU A 2 -25.20 -0.26 15.57
N ASP A 3 -25.25 1.07 15.47
CA ASP A 3 -24.41 1.86 14.57
C ASP A 3 -22.95 1.83 15.08
N ARG A 4 -22.30 0.68 14.89
CA ARG A 4 -20.88 0.56 15.22
C ARG A 4 -20.05 1.35 14.19
N VAL A 5 -19.19 2.24 14.66
CA VAL A 5 -18.23 2.96 13.82
C VAL A 5 -17.35 1.95 13.10
N PRO A 6 -17.30 1.97 11.75
CA PRO A 6 -16.38 1.12 10.99
C PRO A 6 -14.93 1.39 11.36
N ARG A 7 -14.08 0.37 11.24
CA ARG A 7 -12.67 0.44 11.64
C ARG A 7 -11.78 -0.01 10.50
N ALA A 8 -10.76 0.78 10.19
CA ALA A 8 -9.81 0.46 9.16
C ALA A 8 -8.38 0.63 9.67
N ILE A 9 -7.47 -0.25 9.19
CA ILE A 9 -6.04 -0.12 9.40
C ILE A 9 -5.43 0.41 8.11
N THR A 10 -4.54 1.40 8.19
CA THR A 10 -3.64 1.75 7.08
C THR A 10 -2.23 1.32 7.43
N VAL A 11 -1.55 0.72 6.45
CA VAL A 11 -0.14 0.31 6.52
C VAL A 11 0.62 1.12 5.46
N GLY A 12 1.61 1.88 5.86
CA GLY A 12 2.36 2.69 4.90
C GLY A 12 3.41 3.59 5.55
N VAL A 13 4.03 4.43 4.74
CA VAL A 13 5.02 5.40 5.21
C VAL A 13 4.33 6.58 5.92
N SER A 14 5.04 7.17 6.87
CA SER A 14 4.65 8.43 7.51
C SER A 14 5.18 9.59 6.68
N ASP A 15 4.27 10.40 6.13
CA ASP A 15 4.57 11.65 5.43
C ASP A 15 4.29 12.84 6.36
N PRO A 16 5.32 13.57 6.84
CA PRO A 16 5.14 14.69 7.76
C PRO A 16 4.34 15.86 7.17
N THR A 17 4.23 15.95 5.84
CA THR A 17 3.39 16.98 5.20
C THR A 17 1.90 16.66 5.30
N GLY A 18 1.56 15.40 5.50
CA GLY A 18 0.19 14.91 5.56
C GLY A 18 -0.57 14.97 4.23
N THR A 19 0.14 15.05 3.11
CA THR A 19 -0.43 15.03 1.76
C THR A 19 -0.52 13.62 1.19
N SER A 20 0.28 12.71 1.74
CA SER A 20 0.31 11.28 1.39
C SER A 20 0.48 10.41 2.65
N GLY A 21 0.74 9.12 2.45
CA GLY A 21 1.04 8.17 3.51
C GLY A 21 -0.10 7.97 4.51
N VAL A 22 0.25 7.42 5.67
CA VAL A 22 -0.73 7.10 6.71
C VAL A 22 -1.49 8.31 7.22
N GLN A 23 -0.92 9.52 7.17
CA GLN A 23 -1.58 10.75 7.59
C GLN A 23 -2.73 11.14 6.66
N ALA A 24 -2.55 11.01 5.34
CA ALA A 24 -3.61 11.26 4.37
C ALA A 24 -4.73 10.22 4.50
N ASP A 25 -4.36 8.96 4.70
CA ASP A 25 -5.32 7.87 4.90
C ASP A 25 -6.17 8.11 6.17
N LEU A 26 -5.55 8.44 7.31
CA LEU A 26 -6.27 8.72 8.56
C LEU A 26 -7.23 9.91 8.43
N LYS A 27 -6.82 10.98 7.73
CA LYS A 27 -7.71 12.12 7.45
C LYS A 27 -8.90 11.69 6.60
N THR A 28 -8.66 10.87 5.59
CA THR A 28 -9.70 10.33 4.72
C THR A 28 -10.66 9.44 5.52
N PHE A 29 -10.16 8.50 6.31
CA PHE A 29 -11.00 7.66 7.16
C PHE A 29 -11.86 8.48 8.09
N ALA A 30 -11.28 9.48 8.78
CA ALA A 30 -12.03 10.38 9.67
C ALA A 30 -13.12 11.16 8.92
N ALA A 31 -12.85 11.64 7.71
CA ALA A 31 -13.83 12.35 6.89
C ALA A 31 -15.03 11.46 6.48
N PHE A 32 -14.82 10.16 6.40
CA PHE A 32 -15.87 9.17 6.11
C PHE A 32 -16.49 8.54 7.38
N GLY A 33 -16.16 9.04 8.56
CA GLY A 33 -16.69 8.50 9.82
C GLY A 33 -16.13 7.13 10.19
N VAL A 34 -14.95 6.78 9.66
CA VAL A 34 -14.25 5.52 9.93
C VAL A 34 -13.18 5.74 10.99
N HIS A 35 -13.12 4.90 12.01
CA HIS A 35 -12.01 4.89 12.96
C HIS A 35 -10.78 4.28 12.29
N GLY A 36 -9.73 5.10 12.12
CA GLY A 36 -8.47 4.71 11.50
C GLY A 36 -7.40 4.36 12.52
N ALA A 37 -6.73 3.22 12.35
CA ALA A 37 -5.47 2.90 13.00
C ALA A 37 -4.34 2.90 11.96
N ALA A 38 -3.14 3.36 12.35
CA ALA A 38 -2.00 3.45 11.45
C ALA A 38 -0.87 2.52 11.87
N VAL A 39 -0.32 1.82 10.88
CA VAL A 39 0.90 1.02 10.96
C VAL A 39 1.94 1.71 10.08
N VAL A 40 3.03 2.15 10.68
CA VAL A 40 4.09 2.88 10.00
C VAL A 40 5.16 1.90 9.51
N THR A 41 5.47 1.93 8.22
CA THR A 41 6.54 1.11 7.61
C THR A 41 7.87 1.85 7.54
N GLY A 42 7.82 3.17 7.58
CA GLY A 42 8.97 4.05 7.57
C GLY A 42 8.56 5.50 7.69
N VAL A 43 9.53 6.38 7.88
CA VAL A 43 9.31 7.83 8.03
C VAL A 43 10.01 8.56 6.90
N MET A 44 9.25 9.33 6.13
CA MET A 44 9.80 10.23 5.11
C MET A 44 10.40 11.46 5.77
N THR A 45 11.58 11.84 5.30
CA THR A 45 12.27 13.07 5.72
C THR A 45 12.71 13.84 4.49
N ARG A 46 12.65 15.16 4.57
CA ARG A 46 13.25 16.03 3.56
C ARG A 46 14.27 16.93 4.22
N SER A 47 15.50 16.88 3.75
CA SER A 47 16.54 17.75 4.26
C SER A 47 16.33 19.19 3.79
N ALA A 48 16.98 20.15 4.47
CA ALA A 48 16.97 21.56 4.05
C ALA A 48 17.62 21.78 2.66
N SER A 49 18.45 20.84 2.19
CA SER A 49 19.04 20.83 0.85
C SER A 49 18.09 20.26 -0.23
N GLY A 50 16.89 19.80 0.15
CA GLY A 50 15.90 19.25 -0.76
C GLY A 50 16.07 17.76 -1.07
N SER A 51 17.04 17.07 -0.44
CA SER A 51 17.16 15.62 -0.58
C SER A 51 16.12 14.92 0.27
N ASP A 52 15.38 14.00 -0.34
CA ASP A 52 14.42 13.15 0.34
C ASP A 52 15.14 11.96 0.98
N GLY A 53 14.70 11.61 2.19
CA GLY A 53 15.16 10.44 2.93
C GLY A 53 14.00 9.58 3.38
N LEU A 54 14.23 8.29 3.47
CA LEU A 54 13.28 7.33 4.00
C LEU A 54 13.99 6.44 5.03
N SER A 55 13.58 6.57 6.29
CA SER A 55 14.03 5.69 7.36
C SER A 55 13.01 4.59 7.55
N LEU A 56 13.41 3.33 7.31
CA LEU A 56 12.52 2.18 7.40
C LEU A 56 12.51 1.60 8.82
N LEU A 57 11.35 1.11 9.23
CA LEU A 57 11.22 0.23 10.37
C LEU A 57 11.58 -1.21 9.97
N SER A 58 11.94 -2.03 10.95
CA SER A 58 12.18 -3.45 10.70
C SER A 58 10.88 -4.18 10.38
N PRO A 59 10.94 -5.28 9.60
CA PRO A 59 9.77 -6.11 9.32
C PRO A 59 9.05 -6.61 10.57
N SER A 60 9.78 -6.91 11.66
CA SER A 60 9.19 -7.33 12.94
C SER A 60 8.42 -6.19 13.61
N GLU A 61 8.96 -4.97 13.64
CA GLU A 61 8.25 -3.81 14.20
C GLU A 61 6.95 -3.51 13.42
N VAL A 62 6.97 -3.68 12.10
CA VAL A 62 5.76 -3.53 11.29
C VAL A 62 4.73 -4.63 11.60
N ALA A 63 5.18 -5.87 11.73
CA ALA A 63 4.31 -7.00 12.08
C ALA A 63 3.66 -6.81 13.46
N ASP A 64 4.44 -6.39 14.47
CA ASP A 64 3.96 -6.13 15.83
C ASP A 64 2.92 -5.00 15.86
N GLN A 65 3.11 -3.93 15.05
CA GLN A 65 2.13 -2.85 14.91
C GLN A 65 0.81 -3.35 14.30
N ILE A 66 0.86 -4.20 13.26
CA ILE A 66 -0.35 -4.77 12.64
C ILE A 66 -1.12 -5.59 13.68
N GLU A 67 -0.42 -6.46 14.41
CA GLU A 67 -1.02 -7.30 15.44
C GLU A 67 -1.64 -6.46 16.56
N MET A 68 -0.94 -5.44 17.04
CA MET A 68 -1.48 -4.52 18.06
C MET A 68 -2.70 -3.76 17.56
N ALA A 69 -2.66 -3.21 16.33
CA ALA A 69 -3.79 -2.49 15.75
C ALA A 69 -5.01 -3.39 15.57
N ALA A 70 -4.83 -4.58 15.03
CA ALA A 70 -5.90 -5.55 14.83
C ALA A 70 -6.54 -6.01 16.14
N ASN A 71 -5.73 -6.35 17.15
CA ASN A 71 -6.21 -6.88 18.42
C ASN A 71 -6.87 -5.81 19.31
N ARG A 72 -6.39 -4.57 19.28
CA ARG A 72 -6.91 -3.50 20.16
C ARG A 72 -8.01 -2.67 19.51
N SER A 73 -7.84 -2.32 18.24
CA SER A 73 -8.80 -1.48 17.53
C SER A 73 -9.83 -2.32 16.77
N GLY A 74 -9.47 -3.53 16.37
CA GLY A 74 -10.20 -4.31 15.38
C GLY A 74 -10.00 -3.74 13.96
N ALA A 75 -10.34 -4.52 12.95
CA ALA A 75 -10.28 -4.09 11.56
C ALA A 75 -11.44 -4.69 10.75
N ASP A 76 -12.23 -3.83 10.14
CA ASP A 76 -13.22 -4.23 9.14
C ASP A 76 -12.63 -4.21 7.73
N ALA A 77 -11.54 -3.43 7.55
CA ALA A 77 -10.76 -3.34 6.32
C ALA A 77 -9.31 -2.97 6.63
N ILE A 78 -8.41 -3.28 5.70
CA ILE A 78 -7.02 -2.87 5.75
C ILE A 78 -6.59 -2.28 4.40
N LYS A 79 -5.93 -1.11 4.42
CA LYS A 79 -5.26 -0.53 3.27
C LYS A 79 -3.76 -0.74 3.42
N VAL A 80 -3.13 -1.31 2.41
CA VAL A 80 -1.67 -1.41 2.28
C VAL A 80 -1.22 -0.39 1.25
N GLY A 81 -0.57 0.66 1.71
CA GLY A 81 0.01 1.71 0.88
C GLY A 81 1.46 1.40 0.50
N ALA A 82 2.31 2.43 0.50
CA ALA A 82 3.72 2.27 0.18
C ALA A 82 4.43 1.39 1.22
N VAL A 83 4.99 0.28 0.75
CA VAL A 83 5.91 -0.58 1.47
C VAL A 83 7.24 -0.58 0.72
N ALA A 84 8.30 -0.18 1.40
CA ALA A 84 9.53 0.21 0.74
C ALA A 84 10.45 -0.95 0.32
N ASN A 85 10.19 -2.18 0.78
CA ASN A 85 11.00 -3.34 0.42
C ASN A 85 10.23 -4.66 0.52
N ALA A 86 10.83 -5.71 -0.03
CA ALA A 86 10.26 -7.05 -0.08
C ALA A 86 10.10 -7.71 1.30
N GLU A 87 10.94 -7.37 2.26
CA GLU A 87 10.90 -7.97 3.60
C GLU A 87 9.71 -7.44 4.39
N ILE A 88 9.48 -6.13 4.34
CA ILE A 88 8.29 -5.51 4.92
C ILE A 88 7.03 -6.02 4.21
N ALA A 89 7.04 -6.09 2.88
CA ALA A 89 5.90 -6.61 2.12
C ALA A 89 5.51 -8.03 2.54
N ARG A 90 6.50 -8.92 2.73
CA ARG A 90 6.26 -10.28 3.23
C ARG A 90 5.73 -10.29 4.66
N ALA A 91 6.26 -9.44 5.54
CA ALA A 91 5.77 -9.34 6.91
C ALA A 91 4.31 -8.87 6.96
N VAL A 92 3.96 -7.89 6.14
CA VAL A 92 2.58 -7.37 6.01
C VAL A 92 1.65 -8.47 5.50
N SER A 93 1.98 -9.13 4.38
CA SER A 93 1.14 -10.18 3.82
C SER A 93 0.96 -11.36 4.77
N ALA A 94 2.04 -11.79 5.43
CA ALA A 94 1.98 -12.87 6.44
C ALA A 94 1.05 -12.52 7.61
N LYS A 95 1.08 -11.29 8.10
CA LYS A 95 0.18 -10.86 9.19
C LYS A 95 -1.27 -10.70 8.74
N ILE A 96 -1.52 -10.28 7.50
CA ILE A 96 -2.89 -10.26 6.94
C ILE A 96 -3.48 -11.67 6.93
N GLU A 97 -2.72 -12.67 6.46
CA GLU A 97 -3.13 -14.06 6.43
C GLU A 97 -3.29 -14.65 7.85
N GLU A 98 -2.28 -14.48 8.71
CA GLU A 98 -2.26 -15.00 10.08
C GLU A 98 -3.46 -14.52 10.90
N LEU A 99 -3.78 -13.23 10.81
CA LEU A 99 -4.88 -12.62 11.56
C LEU A 99 -6.23 -12.70 10.85
N GLY A 100 -6.27 -13.26 9.62
CA GLY A 100 -7.49 -13.38 8.82
C GLY A 100 -8.13 -12.03 8.50
N LEU A 101 -7.32 -10.99 8.28
CA LEU A 101 -7.80 -9.66 7.93
C LEU A 101 -8.46 -9.70 6.55
N LYS A 102 -9.55 -8.96 6.39
CA LYS A 102 -10.39 -8.98 5.20
C LYS A 102 -10.56 -7.57 4.63
N ASN A 103 -11.12 -7.50 3.42
CA ASN A 103 -11.34 -6.24 2.71
C ASN A 103 -10.02 -5.49 2.55
N THR A 104 -9.03 -6.19 1.99
CA THR A 104 -7.68 -5.67 1.79
C THR A 104 -7.60 -4.84 0.51
N VAL A 105 -7.25 -3.57 0.65
CA VAL A 105 -6.97 -2.67 -0.46
C VAL A 105 -5.47 -2.49 -0.58
N VAL A 106 -4.89 -2.84 -1.73
CA VAL A 106 -3.47 -2.63 -2.05
C VAL A 106 -3.37 -1.43 -2.99
N ASP A 107 -2.78 -0.35 -2.47
CA ASP A 107 -2.49 0.91 -3.19
C ASP A 107 -0.97 1.14 -3.08
N PRO A 108 -0.18 0.51 -3.95
CA PRO A 108 1.25 0.33 -3.74
C PRO A 108 2.01 1.65 -3.66
N SER A 109 1.48 2.75 -4.27
CA SER A 109 2.18 4.03 -4.37
C SER A 109 3.67 3.76 -4.64
N LEU A 110 3.95 3.13 -5.79
CA LEU A 110 5.31 2.90 -6.20
C LEU A 110 5.97 4.28 -6.22
N ILE A 111 6.82 4.55 -5.25
CA ILE A 111 7.56 5.80 -5.16
C ILE A 111 8.46 5.82 -6.40
N ALA A 112 7.92 6.32 -7.49
CA ALA A 112 8.76 6.78 -8.57
C ALA A 112 9.62 7.86 -7.94
N ASP A 113 10.92 7.65 -7.92
CA ASP A 113 11.86 8.67 -7.48
C ASP A 113 11.50 9.96 -8.23
N GLU A 114 11.04 10.99 -7.49
CA GLU A 114 10.67 12.28 -8.09
C GLU A 114 11.83 12.93 -8.85
N SER A 115 13.05 12.40 -8.68
CA SER A 115 14.24 12.80 -9.44
C SER A 115 14.21 12.38 -10.91
N GLY A 116 13.21 11.56 -11.33
CA GLY A 116 13.11 11.07 -12.70
C GLY A 116 14.25 10.14 -13.12
N VAL A 117 15.09 9.75 -12.19
CA VAL A 117 16.12 8.72 -12.41
C VAL A 117 15.43 7.38 -12.25
N GLU A 118 15.04 6.79 -13.36
CA GLU A 118 14.66 5.37 -13.44
C GLU A 118 15.86 4.53 -12.95
N SER A 119 15.91 4.24 -11.66
CA SER A 119 16.79 3.17 -11.20
C SER A 119 16.09 1.86 -11.55
N ASP A 120 16.40 1.33 -12.73
CA ASP A 120 15.79 0.11 -13.29
C ASP A 120 15.67 -1.04 -12.27
N GLY A 121 16.59 -1.14 -11.32
CA GLY A 121 16.58 -2.20 -10.31
C GLY A 121 15.61 -2.00 -9.13
N ALA A 122 15.30 -0.77 -8.73
CA ALA A 122 14.40 -0.51 -7.59
C ALA A 122 12.94 -0.80 -7.98
N ASN A 123 12.55 -0.43 -9.20
CA ASN A 123 11.22 -0.68 -9.73
C ASN A 123 10.97 -2.19 -9.97
N GLU A 124 11.96 -2.93 -10.47
CA GLU A 124 11.84 -4.38 -10.65
C GLU A 124 11.64 -5.10 -9.30
N GLY A 125 12.38 -4.72 -8.27
CA GLY A 125 12.23 -5.24 -6.92
C GLY A 125 10.83 -4.95 -6.35
N ALA A 126 10.33 -3.73 -6.54
CA ALA A 126 9.01 -3.32 -6.09
C ALA A 126 7.89 -4.12 -6.79
N VAL A 127 7.94 -4.24 -8.10
CA VAL A 127 6.99 -5.06 -8.88
C VAL A 127 7.04 -6.53 -8.46
N ALA A 128 8.23 -7.06 -8.17
CA ALA A 128 8.37 -8.44 -7.75
C ALA A 128 7.65 -8.72 -6.42
N TYR A 129 7.83 -7.89 -5.39
CA TYR A 129 7.15 -8.13 -4.11
C TYR A 129 5.64 -7.82 -4.17
N LEU A 130 5.21 -6.86 -5.00
CA LEU A 130 3.79 -6.66 -5.24
C LEU A 130 3.12 -7.92 -5.76
N LYS A 131 3.69 -8.53 -6.81
CA LYS A 131 3.15 -9.74 -7.43
C LYS A 131 3.22 -10.96 -6.52
N SER A 132 4.30 -11.10 -5.74
CA SER A 132 4.54 -12.31 -4.95
C SER A 132 3.94 -12.27 -3.54
N SER A 133 3.67 -11.08 -3.00
CA SER A 133 3.31 -10.95 -1.59
C SER A 133 2.02 -10.15 -1.38
N LEU A 134 1.88 -8.98 -1.99
CA LEU A 134 0.76 -8.09 -1.65
C LEU A 134 -0.51 -8.36 -2.48
N PHE A 135 -0.39 -8.56 -3.80
CA PHE A 135 -1.56 -8.84 -4.63
C PHE A 135 -2.26 -10.15 -4.28
N PRO A 136 -1.55 -11.24 -3.92
CA PRO A 136 -2.22 -12.47 -3.49
C PRO A 136 -3.14 -12.32 -2.28
N VAL A 137 -2.86 -11.37 -1.37
CA VAL A 137 -3.68 -11.09 -0.18
C VAL A 137 -4.63 -9.90 -0.37
N GLY A 138 -4.59 -9.24 -1.53
CA GLY A 138 -5.42 -8.08 -1.86
C GLY A 138 -6.78 -8.45 -2.44
N ASP A 139 -7.84 -7.83 -1.94
CA ASP A 139 -9.16 -7.91 -2.57
C ASP A 139 -9.31 -6.87 -3.69
N VAL A 140 -8.77 -5.68 -3.46
CA VAL A 140 -8.79 -4.55 -4.40
C VAL A 140 -7.37 -4.04 -4.61
N ALA A 141 -6.97 -3.84 -5.86
CA ALA A 141 -5.77 -3.07 -6.19
C ALA A 141 -6.17 -1.70 -6.75
N VAL A 142 -5.53 -0.65 -6.27
CA VAL A 142 -5.62 0.72 -6.80
C VAL A 142 -4.27 1.04 -7.40
N VAL A 143 -4.22 1.32 -8.70
CA VAL A 143 -2.95 1.54 -9.43
C VAL A 143 -3.11 2.66 -10.44
N ASP A 144 -2.11 3.49 -10.56
CA ASP A 144 -2.08 4.50 -11.61
C ASP A 144 -1.61 3.94 -12.96
N ILE A 145 -1.65 4.77 -14.01
CA ILE A 145 -1.25 4.35 -15.37
C ILE A 145 0.24 3.99 -15.43
N SER A 146 1.09 4.68 -14.67
CA SER A 146 2.54 4.42 -14.66
C SER A 146 2.83 3.09 -13.97
N GLU A 147 2.21 2.86 -12.83
CA GLU A 147 2.27 1.59 -12.11
C GLU A 147 1.74 0.42 -12.94
N CYS A 148 0.61 0.62 -13.61
CA CYS A 148 0.07 -0.38 -14.54
C CYS A 148 1.09 -0.77 -15.61
N LYS A 149 1.80 0.20 -16.20
CA LYS A 149 2.85 -0.08 -17.20
C LYS A 149 3.99 -0.90 -16.60
N LEU A 150 4.47 -0.50 -15.42
CA LEU A 150 5.55 -1.21 -14.71
C LEU A 150 5.14 -2.64 -14.34
N ILE A 151 3.95 -2.80 -13.77
CA ILE A 151 3.46 -4.10 -13.31
C ILE A 151 3.20 -5.05 -14.48
N THR A 152 2.61 -4.58 -15.57
CA THR A 152 2.13 -5.43 -16.67
C THR A 152 3.04 -5.46 -17.89
N GLY A 153 3.92 -4.48 -18.05
CA GLY A 153 4.74 -4.29 -19.25
C GLY A 153 3.92 -3.81 -20.48
N LEU A 154 2.62 -3.54 -20.32
CA LEU A 154 1.78 -3.13 -21.44
C LEU A 154 1.86 -1.61 -21.71
N PRO A 155 1.92 -1.19 -22.97
CA PRO A 155 1.78 0.22 -23.31
C PRO A 155 0.32 0.66 -23.11
N ILE A 156 0.09 1.63 -22.23
CA ILE A 156 -1.26 2.15 -21.97
C ILE A 156 -1.40 3.50 -22.65
N LYS A 157 -2.21 3.56 -23.70
CA LYS A 157 -2.46 4.77 -24.49
C LYS A 157 -3.92 5.26 -24.41
N ASN A 158 -4.81 4.41 -23.93
CA ASN A 158 -6.25 4.68 -23.88
C ASN A 158 -6.96 3.74 -22.90
N ALA A 159 -8.27 3.89 -22.73
CA ALA A 159 -9.09 3.08 -21.84
C ALA A 159 -9.04 1.56 -22.14
N MET A 160 -8.79 1.15 -23.39
CA MET A 160 -8.61 -0.26 -23.72
C MET A 160 -7.33 -0.81 -23.11
N GLY A 161 -6.24 -0.05 -23.15
CA GLY A 161 -4.98 -0.41 -22.49
C GLY A 161 -5.14 -0.51 -20.96
N MET A 162 -5.87 0.43 -20.34
CA MET A 162 -6.19 0.37 -18.90
C MET A 162 -6.96 -0.92 -18.56
N LYS A 163 -8.02 -1.24 -19.32
CA LYS A 163 -8.79 -2.48 -19.12
C LYS A 163 -7.96 -3.74 -19.32
N ALA A 164 -7.05 -3.76 -20.28
CA ALA A 164 -6.16 -4.89 -20.51
C ALA A 164 -5.19 -5.08 -19.33
N SER A 165 -4.60 -4.00 -18.83
CA SER A 165 -3.73 -4.02 -17.66
C SER A 165 -4.48 -4.47 -16.41
N ALA A 166 -5.66 -3.92 -16.14
CA ALA A 166 -6.50 -4.33 -15.02
C ALA A 166 -6.78 -5.84 -15.05
N LYS A 167 -7.14 -6.41 -16.21
CA LYS A 167 -7.34 -7.86 -16.37
C LYS A 167 -6.09 -8.69 -16.12
N LEU A 168 -4.90 -8.18 -16.37
CA LEU A 168 -3.67 -8.89 -16.02
C LEU A 168 -3.42 -8.83 -14.52
N ILE A 169 -3.67 -7.69 -13.89
CA ILE A 169 -3.47 -7.51 -12.44
C ILE A 169 -4.45 -8.39 -11.65
N THR A 170 -5.72 -8.54 -12.08
CA THR A 170 -6.66 -9.46 -11.42
C THR A 170 -6.19 -10.92 -11.41
N ARG A 171 -5.36 -11.34 -12.38
CA ARG A 171 -4.77 -12.70 -12.39
C ARG A 171 -3.63 -12.87 -11.39
N MET A 172 -3.20 -11.78 -10.74
CA MET A 172 -2.13 -11.79 -9.74
C MET A 172 -2.67 -11.88 -8.31
N GLY A 173 -4.01 -11.83 -8.13
CA GLY A 173 -4.68 -11.98 -6.83
C GLY A 173 -5.93 -11.12 -6.65
N PRO A 174 -5.87 -9.79 -6.83
CA PRO A 174 -7.01 -8.93 -6.54
C PRO A 174 -8.24 -9.26 -7.36
N HIS A 175 -9.40 -9.27 -6.71
CA HIS A 175 -10.68 -9.45 -7.40
C HIS A 175 -11.10 -8.20 -8.18
N TRP A 176 -10.72 -7.03 -7.70
CA TRP A 176 -11.04 -5.74 -8.29
C TRP A 176 -9.78 -4.91 -8.52
N VAL A 177 -9.75 -4.20 -9.64
CA VAL A 177 -8.65 -3.29 -9.99
C VAL A 177 -9.23 -1.96 -10.42
N VAL A 178 -8.82 -0.90 -9.73
CA VAL A 178 -9.10 0.50 -10.07
C VAL A 178 -7.85 1.08 -10.75
N VAL A 179 -8.03 1.66 -11.94
CA VAL A 179 -6.95 2.29 -12.72
C VAL A 179 -7.31 3.74 -12.98
#